data_dd7278da17c61dcdf52d9c515ab52479
#
_entry.id   dd7278da17c61dcdf52d9c515ab52479
#
_cell.length_a   1.000
_cell.length_b   1.000
_cell.length_c   1.000
_cell.angle_alpha   90.00
_cell.angle_beta   90.00
_cell.angle_gamma   90.00
#
_symmetry.space_group_name_H-M   'P 1'
#
loop_
_entity.id
_entity.type
_entity.pdbx_description
1 polymer ?
#
loop_
_entity_poly.entity_id
_entity_poly.type
_entity_poly.pdbx_seq_one_letter_code
_entity_poly.pdbx_strand_id
1 'polypeptide(L)'
;MFGPDPNAIYPNESIRQVVYIKNVITRPNILVGDYTYYDDPDGAERFQEHVTHHYDFIGDRLIIGRFCAIGRGVEFIMNGANHRMASPTTYPFNIFGHGWEKCTPSPAQLPLKGDTVVGNDVWIGQHVTVLPGVHIGDGAIIGANSVVSGHIPPYTVAAGNPCRVIRPRLTAYLLELQWWNWDAEKIFRNLDALCSGDLSKIRGII
;
A
#
# COMPACT_ATOMS: atom_id res chain seq x y z
N MET A 1 1.83 28.81 -6.87
CA MET A 1 1.82 27.34 -6.94
C MET A 1 1.50 26.83 -5.54
N PHE A 2 0.51 25.95 -5.40
CA PHE A 2 -0.01 25.53 -4.09
C PHE A 2 0.43 24.09 -3.76
N GLY A 3 1.71 23.76 -3.89
CA GLY A 3 2.27 22.46 -3.59
C GLY A 3 3.07 21.88 -4.76
N PRO A 4 3.66 20.69 -4.60
CA PRO A 4 4.40 20.02 -5.65
C PRO A 4 3.45 19.52 -6.76
N ASP A 5 3.97 19.37 -7.99
CA ASP A 5 3.22 18.78 -9.10
C ASP A 5 3.01 17.27 -8.85
N PRO A 6 1.77 16.78 -8.74
CA PRO A 6 1.51 15.35 -8.53
C PRO A 6 1.93 14.46 -9.72
N ASN A 7 2.22 15.06 -10.88
CA ASN A 7 2.66 14.35 -12.08
C ASN A 7 4.21 14.35 -12.23
N ALA A 8 4.94 15.03 -11.36
CA ALA A 8 6.39 14.94 -11.33
C ALA A 8 6.81 13.55 -10.78
N ILE A 9 7.91 12.99 -11.30
CA ILE A 9 8.50 11.77 -10.74
C ILE A 9 9.05 12.09 -9.35
N TYR A 10 9.88 13.14 -9.27
CA TYR A 10 10.48 13.58 -8.02
C TYR A 10 9.70 14.80 -7.48
N PRO A 11 9.04 14.67 -6.31
CA PRO A 11 8.35 15.81 -5.68
C PRO A 11 9.30 16.95 -5.30
N ASN A 12 10.57 16.62 -5.07
CA ASN A 12 11.65 17.56 -4.82
C ASN A 12 12.90 17.09 -5.56
N GLU A 13 13.35 17.85 -6.55
CA GLU A 13 14.51 17.53 -7.38
C GLU A 13 15.81 17.34 -6.58
N SER A 14 15.91 17.91 -5.40
CA SER A 14 17.06 17.76 -4.50
C SER A 14 17.01 16.47 -3.68
N ILE A 15 15.90 15.71 -3.70
CA ILE A 15 15.69 14.50 -2.89
C ILE A 15 15.22 13.37 -3.81
N ARG A 16 16.15 12.85 -4.62
CA ARG A 16 15.83 11.84 -5.65
C ARG A 16 15.58 10.43 -5.12
N GLN A 17 15.84 10.18 -3.85
CA GLN A 17 15.43 8.94 -3.19
C GLN A 17 13.91 8.85 -2.93
N VAL A 18 13.17 9.94 -3.19
CA VAL A 18 11.71 9.99 -3.01
C VAL A 18 11.05 10.19 -4.36
N VAL A 19 10.14 9.28 -4.73
CA VAL A 19 9.36 9.37 -5.97
C VAL A 19 7.87 9.33 -5.69
N TYR A 20 7.05 10.02 -6.52
CA TYR A 20 5.63 9.74 -6.58
C TYR A 20 5.39 8.46 -7.36
N ILE A 21 4.94 7.41 -6.66
CA ILE A 21 4.85 6.03 -7.17
C ILE A 21 4.04 5.96 -8.46
N LYS A 22 2.91 6.67 -8.56
CA LYS A 22 2.03 6.60 -9.75
C LYS A 22 2.75 6.94 -11.04
N ASN A 23 3.82 7.76 -10.99
CA ASN A 23 4.54 8.26 -12.17
C ASN A 23 5.69 7.33 -12.60
N VAL A 24 5.97 6.28 -11.84
CA VAL A 24 7.01 5.27 -12.15
C VAL A 24 6.43 3.87 -12.38
N ILE A 25 5.12 3.68 -12.18
CA ILE A 25 4.43 2.42 -12.42
C ILE A 25 4.12 2.27 -13.91
N THR A 26 4.36 1.06 -14.43
CA THR A 26 3.99 0.66 -15.79
C THR A 26 2.97 -0.47 -15.85
N ARG A 27 2.80 -1.22 -14.73
CA ARG A 27 1.83 -2.32 -14.64
C ARG A 27 0.41 -1.79 -14.44
N PRO A 28 -0.57 -2.13 -15.30
CA PRO A 28 -1.93 -1.59 -15.23
C PRO A 28 -2.75 -2.09 -14.01
N ASN A 29 -2.32 -3.16 -13.39
CA ASN A 29 -2.93 -3.75 -12.20
C ASN A 29 -2.35 -3.23 -10.86
N ILE A 30 -1.48 -2.21 -10.92
CA ILE A 30 -1.03 -1.43 -9.76
C ILE A 30 -1.61 -0.03 -9.88
N LEU A 31 -2.53 0.33 -9.00
CA LEU A 31 -3.24 1.61 -9.00
C LEU A 31 -2.79 2.43 -7.80
N VAL A 32 -2.26 3.62 -8.03
CA VAL A 32 -1.72 4.47 -6.95
C VAL A 32 -2.30 5.89 -7.06
N GLY A 33 -2.77 6.41 -5.94
CA GLY A 33 -3.30 7.77 -5.83
C GLY A 33 -2.22 8.85 -5.83
N ASP A 34 -2.66 10.10 -6.06
CA ASP A 34 -1.80 11.28 -6.07
C ASP A 34 -1.06 11.46 -4.74
N TYR A 35 0.14 12.03 -4.80
CA TYR A 35 0.99 12.38 -3.66
C TYR A 35 1.45 11.19 -2.80
N THR A 36 1.17 9.97 -3.22
CA THR A 36 1.71 8.77 -2.57
C THR A 36 3.14 8.54 -3.03
N TYR A 37 4.05 8.48 -2.06
CA TYR A 37 5.47 8.38 -2.35
C TYR A 37 6.13 7.12 -1.77
N TYR A 38 7.24 6.73 -2.40
CA TYR A 38 8.17 5.71 -1.92
C TYR A 38 9.54 6.36 -1.67
N ASP A 39 10.13 6.05 -0.53
CA ASP A 39 11.45 6.54 -0.13
C ASP A 39 12.43 5.36 -0.10
N ASP A 40 13.34 5.31 -1.07
CA ASP A 40 14.40 4.31 -1.14
C ASP A 40 15.65 4.88 -1.80
N PRO A 41 16.76 5.03 -1.05
CA PRO A 41 18.02 5.53 -1.61
C PRO A 41 18.66 4.59 -2.65
N ASP A 42 18.26 3.32 -2.69
CA ASP A 42 18.80 2.32 -3.60
C ASP A 42 18.02 2.21 -4.92
N GLY A 43 17.02 3.08 -5.15
CA GLY A 43 16.29 3.16 -6.42
C GLY A 43 14.77 3.17 -6.25
N ALA A 44 14.23 4.28 -5.76
CA ALA A 44 12.80 4.44 -5.51
C ALA A 44 11.94 4.26 -6.77
N GLU A 45 12.48 4.52 -7.97
CA GLU A 45 11.79 4.34 -9.25
C GLU A 45 11.43 2.87 -9.53
N ARG A 46 12.10 1.93 -8.85
CA ARG A 46 11.88 0.49 -9.00
C ARG A 46 10.82 -0.07 -8.07
N PHE A 47 9.95 0.78 -7.50
CA PHE A 47 8.89 0.36 -6.57
C PHE A 47 8.10 -0.87 -7.05
N GLN A 48 7.78 -0.96 -8.34
CA GLN A 48 6.99 -2.09 -8.85
C GLN A 48 7.71 -3.44 -8.77
N GLU A 49 9.03 -3.49 -8.58
CA GLU A 49 9.79 -4.73 -8.35
C GLU A 49 9.52 -5.30 -6.96
N HIS A 50 9.08 -4.46 -6.00
CA HIS A 50 8.65 -4.85 -4.67
C HIS A 50 7.21 -5.39 -4.62
N VAL A 51 6.50 -5.42 -5.77
CA VAL A 51 5.19 -6.05 -5.92
C VAL A 51 5.41 -7.42 -6.55
N THR A 52 5.58 -8.43 -5.69
CA THR A 52 6.03 -9.77 -6.07
C THR A 52 4.86 -10.72 -6.31
N HIS A 53 5.08 -11.80 -7.08
CA HIS A 53 4.06 -12.81 -7.41
C HIS A 53 2.75 -12.22 -7.99
N HIS A 54 2.88 -11.11 -8.70
CA HIS A 54 1.78 -10.37 -9.32
C HIS A 54 1.69 -10.71 -10.81
N TYR A 55 0.92 -11.74 -11.13
CA TYR A 55 0.79 -12.28 -12.48
C TYR A 55 -0.54 -11.88 -13.12
N ASP A 56 -0.53 -11.46 -14.38
CA ASP A 56 -1.75 -10.98 -15.09
C ASP A 56 -2.86 -12.04 -15.13
N PHE A 57 -2.52 -13.32 -15.21
CA PHE A 57 -3.50 -14.42 -15.25
C PHE A 57 -4.22 -14.63 -13.91
N ILE A 58 -3.71 -14.10 -12.80
CA ILE A 58 -4.37 -14.12 -11.50
C ILE A 58 -5.47 -13.06 -11.43
N GLY A 59 -5.23 -11.87 -12.02
CA GLY A 59 -6.21 -10.80 -12.14
C GLY A 59 -6.43 -9.96 -10.88
N ASP A 60 -5.63 -10.16 -9.83
CA ASP A 60 -5.66 -9.33 -8.62
C ASP A 60 -4.96 -7.98 -8.84
N ARG A 61 -5.32 -7.00 -8.02
CA ARG A 61 -4.79 -5.64 -8.08
C ARG A 61 -4.15 -5.25 -6.77
N LEU A 62 -3.11 -4.41 -6.87
CA LEU A 62 -2.63 -3.59 -5.76
C LEU A 62 -3.23 -2.19 -5.91
N ILE A 63 -3.98 -1.76 -4.92
CA ILE A 63 -4.64 -0.44 -4.89
C ILE A 63 -4.10 0.33 -3.70
N ILE A 64 -3.45 1.47 -3.95
CA ILE A 64 -2.90 2.36 -2.91
C ILE A 64 -3.57 3.73 -3.06
N GLY A 65 -4.11 4.26 -1.99
CA GLY A 65 -4.77 5.55 -1.94
C GLY A 65 -3.82 6.73 -2.12
N ARG A 66 -4.31 7.91 -1.76
CA ARG A 66 -3.60 9.19 -1.87
C ARG A 66 -2.83 9.49 -0.58
N PHE A 67 -1.75 10.29 -0.71
CA PHE A 67 -0.96 10.80 0.42
C PHE A 67 -0.37 9.73 1.33
N CYS A 68 -0.09 8.53 0.80
CA CYS A 68 0.60 7.49 1.57
C CYS A 68 2.11 7.73 1.59
N ALA A 69 2.72 7.43 2.73
CA ALA A 69 4.16 7.44 2.93
C ALA A 69 4.66 5.99 3.02
N ILE A 70 5.43 5.53 2.05
CA ILE A 70 5.93 4.16 1.99
C ILE A 70 7.45 4.18 2.12
N GLY A 71 7.94 3.51 3.16
CA GLY A 71 9.38 3.44 3.47
C GLY A 71 10.10 2.35 2.68
N ARG A 72 11.42 2.45 2.67
CA ARG A 72 12.35 1.55 2.01
C ARG A 72 12.07 0.07 2.30
N GLY A 73 12.18 -0.76 1.25
CA GLY A 73 12.11 -2.21 1.37
C GLY A 73 10.74 -2.76 1.75
N VAL A 74 9.68 -1.97 1.59
CA VAL A 74 8.30 -2.46 1.73
C VAL A 74 8.00 -3.39 0.56
N GLU A 75 7.50 -4.60 0.86
CA GLU A 75 7.14 -5.61 -0.13
C GLU A 75 5.65 -5.92 -0.08
N PHE A 76 5.02 -5.98 -1.26
CA PHE A 76 3.64 -6.45 -1.44
C PHE A 76 3.69 -7.82 -2.13
N ILE A 77 3.38 -8.89 -1.38
CA ILE A 77 3.27 -10.23 -1.93
C ILE A 77 1.83 -10.41 -2.44
N MET A 78 1.67 -10.73 -3.73
CA MET A 78 0.36 -10.85 -4.35
C MET A 78 -0.11 -12.32 -4.41
N ASN A 79 -1.35 -12.54 -4.85
CA ASN A 79 -2.01 -13.84 -4.78
C ASN A 79 -1.28 -14.99 -5.52
N GLY A 80 -0.40 -14.68 -6.46
CA GLY A 80 0.42 -15.69 -7.14
C GLY A 80 1.36 -16.47 -6.21
N ALA A 81 1.61 -15.97 -4.99
CA ALA A 81 2.39 -16.67 -3.98
C ALA A 81 1.60 -17.74 -3.21
N ASN A 82 0.28 -17.76 -3.31
CA ASN A 82 -0.55 -18.66 -2.50
C ASN A 82 -0.51 -20.10 -3.05
N HIS A 83 -0.28 -21.05 -2.16
CA HIS A 83 -0.38 -22.48 -2.44
C HIS A 83 -1.72 -23.06 -1.93
N ARG A 84 -2.21 -24.12 -2.57
CA ARG A 84 -3.43 -24.82 -2.15
C ARG A 84 -3.19 -25.60 -0.85
N MET A 85 -3.59 -25.03 0.28
CA MET A 85 -3.43 -25.68 1.59
C MET A 85 -4.36 -26.90 1.80
N ALA A 86 -5.47 -26.97 1.07
CA ALA A 86 -6.40 -28.11 1.15
C ALA A 86 -5.94 -29.35 0.33
N SER A 87 -4.82 -29.27 -0.35
CA SER A 87 -4.24 -30.42 -1.07
C SER A 87 -3.42 -31.30 -0.10
N PRO A 88 -3.28 -32.61 -0.36
CA PRO A 88 -2.40 -33.48 0.43
C PRO A 88 -0.95 -33.00 0.50
N THR A 89 -0.52 -32.23 -0.49
CA THR A 89 0.77 -31.55 -0.54
C THR A 89 0.58 -30.12 -1.04
N THR A 90 1.38 -29.18 -0.53
CA THR A 90 1.45 -27.80 -1.02
C THR A 90 2.46 -27.63 -2.13
N TYR A 91 3.18 -28.67 -2.54
CA TYR A 91 4.20 -28.60 -3.59
C TYR A 91 3.57 -28.31 -4.96
N PRO A 92 4.02 -27.27 -5.68
CA PRO A 92 3.40 -26.82 -6.92
C PRO A 92 3.98 -27.58 -8.13
N PHE A 93 3.70 -28.87 -8.26
CA PHE A 93 4.23 -29.73 -9.32
C PHE A 93 4.07 -29.14 -10.73
N ASN A 94 2.95 -28.47 -10.97
CA ASN A 94 2.60 -27.94 -12.28
C ASN A 94 3.60 -26.92 -12.85
N ILE A 95 4.32 -26.20 -12.02
CA ILE A 95 5.28 -25.15 -12.49
C ILE A 95 6.60 -25.73 -13.00
N PHE A 96 6.88 -27.00 -12.72
CA PHE A 96 8.15 -27.65 -13.09
C PHE A 96 8.11 -28.35 -14.47
N GLY A 97 6.94 -28.46 -15.11
CA GLY A 97 6.82 -29.05 -16.45
C GLY A 97 7.07 -30.56 -16.49
N HIS A 98 7.57 -31.03 -17.61
CA HIS A 98 7.96 -32.44 -17.85
C HIS A 98 6.85 -33.48 -17.57
N GLY A 99 5.58 -33.11 -17.88
CA GLY A 99 4.40 -33.92 -17.63
C GLY A 99 3.70 -33.66 -16.30
N TRP A 100 4.31 -32.89 -15.39
CA TRP A 100 3.67 -32.54 -14.12
C TRP A 100 2.65 -31.40 -14.28
N GLU A 101 2.70 -30.65 -15.37
CA GLU A 101 1.70 -29.64 -15.74
C GLU A 101 0.28 -30.19 -15.83
N LYS A 102 0.11 -31.53 -15.97
CA LYS A 102 -1.21 -32.19 -15.94
C LYS A 102 -2.01 -31.93 -14.66
N CYS A 103 -1.34 -31.50 -13.56
CA CYS A 103 -1.98 -31.17 -12.32
C CYS A 103 -2.16 -29.63 -12.13
N THR A 104 -2.06 -28.84 -13.21
CA THR A 104 -2.32 -27.39 -13.16
C THR A 104 -3.73 -27.12 -12.65
N PRO A 105 -3.88 -26.34 -11.57
CA PRO A 105 -5.20 -26.01 -11.03
C PRO A 105 -5.98 -25.14 -12.02
N SER A 106 -7.28 -25.36 -12.10
CA SER A 106 -8.16 -24.42 -12.80
C SER A 106 -8.24 -23.08 -12.04
N PRO A 107 -8.62 -21.96 -12.68
CA PRO A 107 -8.77 -20.67 -12.01
C PRO A 107 -9.65 -20.71 -10.75
N ALA A 108 -10.73 -21.50 -10.77
CA ALA A 108 -11.62 -21.68 -9.62
C ALA A 108 -10.97 -22.43 -8.43
N GLN A 109 -9.84 -23.06 -8.64
CA GLN A 109 -9.10 -23.80 -7.61
C GLN A 109 -7.94 -23.00 -7.01
N LEU A 110 -7.66 -21.81 -7.56
CA LEU A 110 -6.61 -20.95 -7.03
C LEU A 110 -7.03 -20.35 -5.68
N PRO A 111 -6.15 -20.33 -4.68
CA PRO A 111 -6.47 -19.81 -3.33
C PRO A 111 -6.38 -18.29 -3.31
N LEU A 112 -7.23 -17.61 -4.08
CA LEU A 112 -7.23 -16.15 -4.21
C LEU A 112 -7.88 -15.51 -2.98
N LYS A 113 -7.31 -14.41 -2.53
CA LYS A 113 -7.79 -13.58 -1.40
C LYS A 113 -8.33 -12.23 -1.84
N GLY A 114 -8.43 -11.97 -3.14
CA GLY A 114 -8.85 -10.70 -3.71
C GLY A 114 -7.73 -9.66 -3.80
N ASP A 115 -8.11 -8.42 -4.07
CA ASP A 115 -7.20 -7.29 -4.20
C ASP A 115 -6.52 -6.96 -2.88
N THR A 116 -5.27 -6.49 -2.94
CA THR A 116 -4.59 -5.87 -1.80
C THR A 116 -4.86 -4.37 -1.84
N VAL A 117 -5.40 -3.82 -0.75
CA VAL A 117 -5.86 -2.43 -0.69
C VAL A 117 -5.20 -1.68 0.46
N VAL A 118 -4.60 -0.55 0.16
CA VAL A 118 -4.10 0.45 1.11
C VAL A 118 -4.93 1.71 0.94
N GLY A 119 -5.53 2.20 2.01
CA GLY A 119 -6.32 3.43 2.03
C GLY A 119 -5.48 4.69 1.82
N ASN A 120 -6.03 5.84 2.17
CA ASN A 120 -5.39 7.14 2.06
C ASN A 120 -4.66 7.51 3.35
N ASP A 121 -3.68 8.42 3.31
CA ASP A 121 -2.95 8.91 4.48
C ASP A 121 -2.31 7.77 5.31
N VAL A 122 -1.91 6.67 4.67
CA VAL A 122 -1.30 5.52 5.34
C VAL A 122 0.22 5.69 5.40
N TRP A 123 0.79 5.45 6.57
CA TRP A 123 2.24 5.37 6.71
C TRP A 123 2.68 3.92 6.90
N ILE A 124 3.47 3.40 5.95
CA ILE A 124 4.07 2.07 6.01
C ILE A 124 5.57 2.23 6.29
N GLY A 125 6.00 1.74 7.44
CA GLY A 125 7.40 1.77 7.86
C GLY A 125 8.30 0.88 7.01
N GLN A 126 9.60 1.04 7.17
CA GLN A 126 10.62 0.29 6.41
C GLN A 126 10.48 -1.24 6.59
N HIS A 127 10.79 -1.99 5.51
CA HIS A 127 10.84 -3.46 5.53
C HIS A 127 9.54 -4.14 6.01
N VAL A 128 8.39 -3.52 5.77
CA VAL A 128 7.09 -4.13 6.01
C VAL A 128 6.77 -5.08 4.85
N THR A 129 6.30 -6.29 5.19
CA THR A 129 5.76 -7.24 4.22
C THR A 129 4.24 -7.24 4.32
N VAL A 130 3.56 -6.99 3.21
CA VAL A 130 2.10 -7.04 3.09
C VAL A 130 1.71 -8.30 2.34
N LEU A 131 0.92 -9.18 2.99
CA LEU A 131 0.49 -10.46 2.41
C LEU A 131 -0.73 -10.29 1.50
N PRO A 132 -1.02 -11.28 0.62
CA PRO A 132 -2.10 -11.20 -0.35
C PRO A 132 -3.48 -10.91 0.27
N GLY A 133 -4.26 -10.04 -0.38
CA GLY A 133 -5.64 -9.71 0.01
C GLY A 133 -5.76 -8.91 1.29
N VAL A 134 -4.69 -8.27 1.76
CA VAL A 134 -4.70 -7.39 2.93
C VAL A 134 -5.41 -6.09 2.61
N HIS A 135 -6.20 -5.58 3.57
CA HIS A 135 -6.79 -4.26 3.52
C HIS A 135 -6.27 -3.43 4.70
N ILE A 136 -5.62 -2.30 4.40
CA ILE A 136 -5.14 -1.31 5.39
C ILE A 136 -6.01 -0.07 5.26
N GLY A 137 -6.72 0.28 6.34
CA GLY A 137 -7.65 1.42 6.37
C GLY A 137 -6.95 2.78 6.33
N ASP A 138 -7.71 3.82 5.96
CA ASP A 138 -7.24 5.21 5.88
C ASP A 138 -6.56 5.65 7.17
N GLY A 139 -5.49 6.41 7.06
CA GLY A 139 -4.77 6.98 8.19
C GLY A 139 -4.08 5.97 9.10
N ALA A 140 -3.98 4.69 8.73
CA ALA A 140 -3.27 3.70 9.52
C ALA A 140 -1.75 3.91 9.48
N ILE A 141 -1.07 3.47 10.54
CA ILE A 141 0.39 3.43 10.62
C ILE A 141 0.82 1.99 10.82
N ILE A 142 1.70 1.51 9.95
CA ILE A 142 2.32 0.18 10.07
C ILE A 142 3.78 0.34 10.49
N GLY A 143 4.10 -0.17 11.66
CA GLY A 143 5.47 -0.11 12.19
C GLY A 143 6.45 -0.91 11.34
N ALA A 144 7.72 -0.46 11.30
CA ALA A 144 8.78 -1.12 10.53
C ALA A 144 8.94 -2.60 10.88
N ASN A 145 9.42 -3.41 9.91
CA ASN A 145 9.65 -4.85 10.03
C ASN A 145 8.39 -5.67 10.39
N SER A 146 7.21 -5.16 10.09
CA SER A 146 5.94 -5.87 10.35
C SER A 146 5.57 -6.78 9.20
N VAL A 147 4.84 -7.87 9.51
CA VAL A 147 4.21 -8.75 8.51
C VAL A 147 2.70 -8.64 8.64
N VAL A 148 2.08 -7.94 7.68
CA VAL A 148 0.64 -7.66 7.68
C VAL A 148 -0.08 -8.80 6.96
N SER A 149 -0.91 -9.55 7.70
CA SER A 149 -1.60 -10.75 7.20
C SER A 149 -3.13 -10.65 7.28
N GLY A 150 -3.67 -9.54 7.77
CA GLY A 150 -5.09 -9.34 7.97
C GLY A 150 -5.51 -7.89 7.79
N HIS A 151 -6.79 -7.62 8.02
CA HIS A 151 -7.37 -6.29 7.95
C HIS A 151 -6.82 -5.37 9.07
N ILE A 152 -6.38 -4.18 8.70
CA ILE A 152 -5.97 -3.12 9.64
C ILE A 152 -7.04 -2.03 9.62
N PRO A 153 -7.70 -1.76 10.75
CA PRO A 153 -8.71 -0.71 10.83
C PRO A 153 -8.13 0.68 10.54
N PRO A 154 -8.95 1.62 10.04
CA PRO A 154 -8.50 2.99 9.80
C PRO A 154 -8.05 3.66 11.11
N TYR A 155 -7.16 4.63 10.99
CA TYR A 155 -6.60 5.42 12.09
C TYR A 155 -6.16 4.58 13.29
N THR A 156 -5.44 3.49 13.01
CA THR A 156 -4.79 2.66 14.03
C THR A 156 -3.28 2.60 13.81
N VAL A 157 -2.55 2.34 14.88
CA VAL A 157 -1.14 1.96 14.82
C VAL A 157 -1.08 0.45 15.00
N ALA A 158 -0.47 -0.22 14.02
CA ALA A 158 -0.27 -1.67 14.02
C ALA A 158 1.20 -2.00 13.80
N ALA A 159 1.72 -3.04 14.41
CA ALA A 159 3.10 -3.49 14.21
C ALA A 159 3.31 -4.95 14.59
N GLY A 160 4.47 -5.48 14.21
CA GLY A 160 4.98 -6.80 14.62
C GLY A 160 4.85 -7.89 13.56
N ASN A 161 5.33 -9.07 13.90
CA ASN A 161 5.21 -10.29 13.11
C ASN A 161 4.67 -11.44 14.00
N PRO A 162 3.39 -11.81 13.83
CA PRO A 162 2.39 -11.22 12.93
C PRO A 162 1.94 -9.82 13.38
N CYS A 163 1.64 -8.94 12.40
CA CYS A 163 1.19 -7.58 12.68
C CYS A 163 -0.13 -7.56 13.45
N ARG A 164 -0.20 -6.74 14.50
CA ARG A 164 -1.40 -6.56 15.33
C ARG A 164 -1.63 -5.09 15.62
N VAL A 165 -2.89 -4.71 15.76
CA VAL A 165 -3.25 -3.37 16.22
C VAL A 165 -2.74 -3.16 17.65
N ILE A 166 -1.97 -2.10 17.86
CA ILE A 166 -1.39 -1.71 19.16
C ILE A 166 -2.28 -0.70 19.85
N ARG A 167 -2.75 0.32 19.12
CA ARG A 167 -3.58 1.39 19.66
C ARG A 167 -4.31 2.16 18.56
N PRO A 168 -5.41 2.87 18.86
CA PRO A 168 -5.96 3.87 17.95
C PRO A 168 -4.97 5.03 17.78
N ARG A 169 -5.06 5.71 16.64
CA ARG A 169 -4.25 6.90 16.32
C ARG A 169 -5.02 8.18 16.61
N LEU A 170 -6.13 8.38 15.97
CA LEU A 170 -6.95 9.59 16.05
C LEU A 170 -8.43 9.23 15.80
N THR A 171 -9.29 10.23 15.78
CA THR A 171 -10.74 10.06 15.82
C THR A 171 -11.40 9.83 14.47
N ALA A 172 -12.63 9.32 14.51
CA ALA A 172 -13.53 9.13 13.37
C ALA A 172 -13.73 10.42 12.54
N TYR A 173 -13.59 11.60 13.12
CA TYR A 173 -13.72 12.89 12.44
C TYR A 173 -12.86 13.02 11.17
N LEU A 174 -11.62 12.51 11.18
CA LEU A 174 -10.75 12.58 10.01
C LEU A 174 -11.25 11.70 8.85
N LEU A 175 -12.00 10.64 9.15
CA LEU A 175 -12.67 9.83 8.13
C LEU A 175 -13.84 10.58 7.47
N GLU A 176 -14.51 11.46 8.21
CA GLU A 176 -15.57 12.33 7.67
C GLU A 176 -14.96 13.48 6.87
N LEU A 177 -13.89 14.09 7.37
CA LEU A 177 -13.21 15.21 6.73
C LEU A 177 -12.58 14.85 5.39
N GLN A 178 -12.01 13.68 5.27
CA GLN A 178 -11.34 13.16 4.06
C GLN A 178 -10.42 14.19 3.39
N TRP A 179 -9.55 14.83 4.17
CA TRP A 179 -8.69 15.93 3.73
C TRP A 179 -7.84 15.58 2.49
N TRP A 180 -7.54 14.32 2.28
CA TRP A 180 -6.83 13.81 1.11
C TRP A 180 -7.58 13.99 -0.21
N ASN A 181 -8.87 14.33 -0.16
CA ASN A 181 -9.69 14.69 -1.32
C ASN A 181 -9.70 16.19 -1.62
N TRP A 182 -9.08 17.02 -0.78
CA TRP A 182 -8.99 18.44 -1.02
C TRP A 182 -8.07 18.74 -2.21
N ASP A 183 -8.32 19.85 -2.91
CA ASP A 183 -7.40 20.38 -3.87
C ASP A 183 -6.14 20.97 -3.21
N ALA A 184 -5.10 21.18 -4.02
CA ALA A 184 -3.80 21.65 -3.51
C ALA A 184 -3.90 23.04 -2.85
N GLU A 185 -4.80 23.93 -3.28
CA GLU A 185 -5.00 25.25 -2.70
C GLU A 185 -5.63 25.14 -1.31
N LYS A 186 -6.68 24.30 -1.17
CA LYS A 186 -7.30 24.06 0.14
C LYS A 186 -6.33 23.41 1.11
N ILE A 187 -5.51 22.46 0.67
CA ILE A 187 -4.43 21.88 1.47
C ILE A 187 -3.46 22.96 1.92
N PHE A 188 -2.95 23.78 0.97
CA PHE A 188 -1.98 24.85 1.27
C PHE A 188 -2.49 25.84 2.32
N ARG A 189 -3.76 26.28 2.20
CA ARG A 189 -4.38 27.19 3.17
C ARG A 189 -4.52 26.60 4.58
N ASN A 190 -4.54 25.28 4.69
CA ASN A 190 -4.80 24.56 5.94
C ASN A 190 -3.58 23.76 6.44
N LEU A 191 -2.38 23.96 5.87
CA LEU A 191 -1.16 23.22 6.25
C LEU A 191 -0.87 23.34 7.75
N ASP A 192 -1.00 24.55 8.33
CA ASP A 192 -0.76 24.78 9.76
C ASP A 192 -1.69 23.93 10.63
N ALA A 193 -2.95 23.78 10.22
CA ALA A 193 -3.90 22.95 10.94
C ALA A 193 -3.61 21.45 10.77
N LEU A 194 -3.34 21.02 9.53
CA LEU A 194 -3.03 19.61 9.21
C LEU A 194 -1.75 19.13 9.91
N CYS A 195 -0.74 20.01 10.05
CA CYS A 195 0.56 19.69 10.63
C CYS A 195 0.66 19.99 12.15
N SER A 196 -0.36 20.62 12.75
CA SER A 196 -0.27 21.11 14.14
C SER A 196 -0.29 20.02 15.22
N GLY A 197 -0.77 18.83 14.92
CA GLY A 197 -1.09 17.82 15.94
C GLY A 197 -2.30 18.18 16.83
N ASP A 198 -2.95 19.31 16.59
CA ASP A 198 -4.10 19.81 17.34
C ASP A 198 -5.39 19.69 16.52
N LEU A 199 -6.20 18.68 16.86
CA LEU A 199 -7.47 18.42 16.16
C LEU A 199 -8.49 19.55 16.29
N SER A 200 -8.38 20.42 17.30
CA SER A 200 -9.31 21.55 17.45
C SER A 200 -9.17 22.55 16.29
N LYS A 201 -7.98 22.69 15.73
CA LYS A 201 -7.71 23.56 14.58
C LYS A 201 -8.33 23.03 13.28
N ILE A 202 -8.57 21.73 13.20
CA ILE A 202 -9.15 21.09 12.00
C ILE A 202 -10.68 21.06 12.07
N ARG A 203 -11.26 20.98 13.28
CA ARG A 203 -12.71 20.86 13.48
C ARG A 203 -13.56 22.00 12.92
N GLY A 204 -12.98 23.13 12.63
CA GLY A 204 -13.65 24.30 12.03
C GLY A 204 -13.50 24.41 10.51
N ILE A 205 -12.79 23.46 9.87
CA ILE A 205 -12.54 23.45 8.42
C ILE A 205 -13.60 22.55 7.75
N ILE A 206 -14.73 23.14 7.42
CA ILE A 206 -15.80 22.50 6.63
C ILE A 206 -15.83 23.12 5.23
#